data_0a76f74121722add9d34de2068807982
#
_entry.id   0a76f74121722add9d34de2068807982
#
_cell.length_a   1.000
_cell.length_b   1.000
_cell.length_c   1.000
_cell.angle_alpha   90.00
_cell.angle_beta   90.00
_cell.angle_gamma   90.00
#
_symmetry.space_group_name_H-M   'P 1'
#
loop_
_entity.id
_entity.type
_entity.pdbx_description
1 polymer ?
#
loop_
_entity_poly.entity_id
_entity_poly.type
_entity_poly.pdbx_seq_one_letter_code
_entity_poly.pdbx_strand_id
1 'polypeptide(L)'
;NVPPTSPSQGNPGGPGRFPPGNTGIYGGGGGGAGGSGGASTPNNVGGAGGSGSSSYPGDSTTRAGGGGGTGGPAGGGAAGSGGGGAGTNYNDPGAAPSANRSGTANTGGGGGSGGRPAGPSDILYGGSGGSGVVIVQFANSVEGNDRISGGTRTTSGCNVVHTFNATGNFVVP
;
A
#
# COMPACT_ATOMS: atom_id res chain seq x y z
N ASN A 1 -4.22 -8.68 -11.86
CA ASN A 1 -5.54 -8.33 -12.37
C ASN A 1 -6.20 -9.51 -13.03
N VAL A 2 -7.43 -9.81 -12.63
CA VAL A 2 -8.27 -10.79 -13.31
C VAL A 2 -9.66 -10.17 -13.43
N PRO A 3 -10.14 -9.86 -14.62
CA PRO A 3 -9.44 -9.97 -15.91
C PRO A 3 -8.27 -8.98 -16.05
N PRO A 4 -7.33 -9.23 -16.97
CA PRO A 4 -6.26 -8.27 -17.25
C PRO A 4 -6.84 -6.93 -17.73
N THR A 5 -6.29 -5.84 -17.21
CA THR A 5 -6.63 -4.49 -17.65
C THR A 5 -5.43 -3.83 -18.34
N SER A 6 -5.67 -2.89 -19.25
CA SER A 6 -4.62 -2.10 -19.85
C SER A 6 -4.91 -0.60 -19.59
N PRO A 7 -4.04 0.11 -18.91
CA PRO A 7 -2.83 -0.38 -18.23
C PRO A 7 -3.15 -1.30 -17.03
N SER A 8 -2.16 -2.09 -16.60
CA SER A 8 -2.28 -2.94 -15.42
C SER A 8 -2.54 -2.07 -14.18
N GLN A 9 -3.50 -2.47 -13.35
CA GLN A 9 -3.91 -1.72 -12.15
C GLN A 9 -3.27 -2.25 -10.87
N GLY A 10 -2.32 -3.18 -10.98
CA GLY A 10 -1.60 -3.72 -9.83
C GLY A 10 -0.80 -4.96 -10.18
N ASN A 11 -0.03 -5.41 -9.23
CA ASN A 11 0.85 -6.56 -9.34
C ASN A 11 0.45 -7.65 -8.34
N PRO A 12 0.82 -8.93 -8.56
CA PRO A 12 0.52 -10.00 -7.63
C PRO A 12 1.26 -9.86 -6.31
N GLY A 13 0.69 -10.43 -5.25
CA GLY A 13 1.39 -10.66 -4.00
C GLY A 13 2.44 -11.76 -4.14
N GLY A 14 3.41 -11.77 -3.23
CA GLY A 14 4.44 -12.79 -3.13
C GLY A 14 3.92 -14.08 -2.46
N PRO A 15 4.52 -15.24 -2.74
CA PRO A 15 4.17 -16.48 -2.08
C PRO A 15 4.60 -16.50 -0.62
N GLY A 16 3.74 -17.06 0.23
CA GLY A 16 4.07 -17.46 1.59
C GLY A 16 4.84 -18.79 1.63
N ARG A 17 5.31 -19.17 2.81
CA ARG A 17 6.09 -20.39 3.02
C ARG A 17 5.69 -21.14 4.28
N PHE A 18 5.72 -22.47 4.17
CA PHE A 18 5.68 -23.40 5.29
C PHE A 18 7.07 -24.03 5.45
N PRO A 19 7.85 -23.69 6.49
CA PRO A 19 9.12 -24.34 6.71
C PRO A 19 8.95 -25.79 7.16
N PRO A 20 9.89 -26.68 6.83
CA PRO A 20 9.91 -28.03 7.38
C PRO A 20 9.95 -28.00 8.92
N GLY A 21 9.20 -28.87 9.58
CA GLY A 21 9.15 -28.91 11.05
C GLY A 21 8.06 -28.04 11.69
N ASN A 22 7.20 -27.43 10.88
CA ASN A 22 6.00 -26.69 11.34
C ASN A 22 6.26 -25.65 12.44
N THR A 23 7.33 -24.89 12.34
CA THR A 23 7.69 -23.84 13.29
C THR A 23 6.97 -22.52 13.07
N GLY A 24 6.11 -22.42 12.02
CA GLY A 24 5.32 -21.24 11.72
C GLY A 24 4.90 -21.14 10.25
N ILE A 25 4.01 -20.23 9.97
CA ILE A 25 3.57 -19.87 8.64
C ILE A 25 4.09 -18.46 8.36
N TYR A 26 4.84 -18.29 7.27
CA TYR A 26 5.36 -16.99 6.88
C TYR A 26 4.63 -16.49 5.65
N GLY A 27 4.08 -15.28 5.75
CA GLY A 27 3.33 -14.64 4.69
C GLY A 27 4.22 -13.99 3.64
N GLY A 28 3.81 -14.08 2.38
CA GLY A 28 4.34 -13.21 1.32
C GLY A 28 3.82 -11.79 1.47
N GLY A 29 4.48 -10.84 0.85
CA GLY A 29 4.03 -9.45 0.79
C GLY A 29 2.91 -9.26 -0.21
N GLY A 30 2.06 -8.26 0.02
CA GLY A 30 1.03 -7.81 -0.93
C GLY A 30 1.66 -7.13 -2.14
N GLY A 31 1.03 -7.26 -3.31
CA GLY A 31 1.44 -6.51 -4.49
C GLY A 31 1.15 -5.01 -4.37
N GLY A 32 1.94 -4.18 -5.02
CA GLY A 32 1.73 -2.75 -5.16
C GLY A 32 1.38 -2.36 -6.60
N ALA A 33 1.11 -1.09 -6.84
CA ALA A 33 0.82 -0.60 -8.19
C ALA A 33 2.04 -0.67 -9.12
N GLY A 34 3.25 -0.49 -8.58
CA GLY A 34 4.50 -0.47 -9.34
C GLY A 34 5.29 -1.78 -9.31
N GLY A 35 5.01 -2.70 -8.38
CA GLY A 35 5.77 -3.93 -8.27
C GLY A 35 5.06 -5.04 -7.51
N SER A 36 5.49 -6.27 -7.77
CA SER A 36 4.98 -7.46 -7.07
C SER A 36 5.45 -7.49 -5.61
N GLY A 37 4.67 -8.13 -4.77
CA GLY A 37 5.08 -8.45 -3.41
C GLY A 37 6.19 -9.50 -3.39
N GLY A 38 7.05 -9.42 -2.39
CA GLY A 38 8.15 -10.36 -2.17
C GLY A 38 7.66 -11.68 -1.56
N ALA A 39 8.38 -12.76 -1.87
CA ALA A 39 8.21 -14.02 -1.19
C ALA A 39 8.72 -13.95 0.24
N SER A 40 8.17 -14.76 1.16
CA SER A 40 8.79 -14.99 2.45
C SER A 40 10.14 -15.73 2.26
N THR A 41 11.10 -15.40 3.10
CA THR A 41 12.48 -15.90 2.96
C THR A 41 12.73 -17.19 3.75
N PRO A 42 13.74 -18.00 3.36
CA PRO A 42 14.16 -19.16 4.13
C PRO A 42 14.57 -18.83 5.58
N ASN A 43 15.00 -17.63 5.84
CA ASN A 43 15.45 -17.15 7.15
C ASN A 43 14.31 -16.66 8.02
N ASN A 44 13.08 -17.08 7.74
CA ASN A 44 11.90 -16.77 8.54
C ASN A 44 11.50 -15.28 8.55
N VAL A 45 11.86 -14.53 7.53
CA VAL A 45 11.39 -13.16 7.32
C VAL A 45 10.17 -13.16 6.41
N GLY A 46 9.15 -12.41 6.75
CA GLY A 46 7.97 -12.20 5.90
C GLY A 46 8.34 -11.50 4.59
N GLY A 47 7.55 -11.75 3.54
CA GLY A 47 7.77 -11.10 2.25
C GLY A 47 7.51 -9.60 2.31
N ALA A 48 8.36 -8.81 1.66
CA ALA A 48 8.17 -7.36 1.57
C ALA A 48 6.96 -7.00 0.69
N GLY A 49 6.27 -5.92 1.01
CA GLY A 49 5.25 -5.34 0.15
C GLY A 49 5.83 -4.83 -1.16
N GLY A 50 5.07 -4.99 -2.24
CA GLY A 50 5.42 -4.46 -3.56
C GLY A 50 5.43 -2.93 -3.60
N SER A 51 6.28 -2.37 -4.44
CA SER A 51 6.36 -0.93 -4.60
C SER A 51 5.06 -0.34 -5.18
N GLY A 52 4.74 0.87 -4.76
CA GLY A 52 3.75 1.70 -5.41
C GLY A 52 4.26 2.34 -6.70
N SER A 53 3.44 3.19 -7.26
CA SER A 53 3.76 3.95 -8.48
C SER A 53 3.36 5.42 -8.30
N SER A 54 3.94 6.30 -9.11
CA SER A 54 3.43 7.66 -9.28
C SER A 54 2.10 7.64 -10.04
N SER A 55 1.23 8.61 -9.78
CA SER A 55 -0.12 8.64 -10.37
C SER A 55 -0.15 9.27 -11.76
N TYR A 56 0.78 10.15 -12.06
CA TYR A 56 0.84 10.87 -13.35
C TYR A 56 2.28 11.31 -13.66
N PRO A 57 2.60 11.63 -14.93
CA PRO A 57 3.91 12.16 -15.31
C PRO A 57 4.23 13.45 -14.55
N GLY A 58 5.40 13.49 -13.91
CA GLY A 58 5.83 14.62 -13.06
C GLY A 58 5.35 14.55 -11.61
N ASP A 59 4.58 13.52 -11.22
CA ASP A 59 4.25 13.26 -9.83
C ASP A 59 5.45 12.63 -9.11
N SER A 60 5.97 13.30 -8.11
CA SER A 60 7.07 12.79 -7.28
C SER A 60 6.58 11.88 -6.14
N THR A 61 5.26 11.75 -5.96
CA THR A 61 4.67 10.98 -4.87
C THR A 61 4.35 9.57 -5.30
N THR A 62 5.00 8.60 -4.68
CA THR A 62 4.66 7.18 -4.85
C THR A 62 3.45 6.82 -4.01
N ARG A 63 2.50 6.06 -4.59
CA ARG A 63 1.24 5.64 -3.94
C ARG A 63 0.94 4.17 -4.21
N ALA A 64 -0.02 3.62 -3.46
CA ALA A 64 -0.50 2.25 -3.61
C ALA A 64 0.60 1.18 -3.47
N GLY A 65 1.46 1.32 -2.45
CA GLY A 65 2.40 0.28 -2.02
C GLY A 65 1.69 -0.86 -1.32
N GLY A 66 2.20 -2.08 -1.48
CA GLY A 66 1.69 -3.29 -0.84
C GLY A 66 2.06 -3.39 0.63
N GLY A 67 1.30 -4.15 1.41
CA GLY A 67 1.64 -4.47 2.80
C GLY A 67 2.67 -5.59 2.92
N GLY A 68 3.48 -5.57 3.98
CA GLY A 68 4.43 -6.62 4.32
C GLY A 68 3.74 -7.85 4.90
N GLY A 69 4.28 -9.02 4.65
CA GLY A 69 3.81 -10.31 5.14
C GLY A 69 4.28 -10.63 6.55
N THR A 70 3.60 -11.54 7.24
CA THR A 70 4.02 -12.07 8.55
C THR A 70 5.33 -12.84 8.44
N GLY A 71 6.27 -12.56 9.32
CA GLY A 71 7.50 -13.34 9.44
C GLY A 71 7.58 -14.13 10.73
N GLY A 72 8.66 -14.89 10.86
CA GLY A 72 9.07 -15.58 12.08
C GLY A 72 9.87 -14.67 13.01
N PRO A 73 10.71 -15.29 13.89
CA PRO A 73 11.55 -14.55 14.82
C PRO A 73 12.48 -13.51 14.17
N ALA A 74 12.82 -13.71 12.90
CA ALA A 74 13.69 -12.77 12.17
C ALA A 74 12.97 -11.51 11.69
N GLY A 75 11.64 -11.45 11.78
CA GLY A 75 10.87 -10.24 11.53
C GLY A 75 9.82 -10.34 10.42
N GLY A 76 8.88 -9.43 10.44
CA GLY A 76 7.90 -9.26 9.38
C GLY A 76 8.48 -8.66 8.12
N GLY A 77 7.75 -8.74 7.03
CA GLY A 77 8.09 -8.13 5.77
C GLY A 77 8.04 -6.60 5.82
N ALA A 78 8.96 -5.96 5.14
CA ALA A 78 8.98 -4.52 5.03
C ALA A 78 7.72 -4.01 4.30
N ALA A 79 7.33 -2.79 4.60
CA ALA A 79 6.29 -2.06 3.88
C ALA A 79 6.72 -1.78 2.44
N GLY A 80 5.79 -1.87 1.50
CA GLY A 80 6.01 -1.39 0.14
C GLY A 80 6.07 0.15 0.10
N SER A 81 6.97 0.71 -0.69
CA SER A 81 7.03 2.14 -0.92
C SER A 81 5.71 2.64 -1.50
N GLY A 82 5.28 3.84 -1.15
CA GLY A 82 3.97 4.38 -1.52
C GLY A 82 2.87 4.09 -0.52
N GLY A 83 3.24 4.01 0.76
CA GLY A 83 2.28 3.99 1.86
C GLY A 83 1.82 2.61 2.28
N GLY A 84 2.54 1.55 1.96
CA GLY A 84 2.27 0.22 2.51
C GLY A 84 2.53 0.16 4.01
N GLY A 85 1.88 -0.73 4.73
CA GLY A 85 2.12 -1.06 6.13
C GLY A 85 3.11 -2.22 6.26
N ALA A 86 3.94 -2.23 7.30
CA ALA A 86 4.89 -3.30 7.56
C ALA A 86 4.19 -4.54 8.14
N GLY A 87 4.68 -5.71 7.83
CA GLY A 87 4.29 -6.95 8.46
C GLY A 87 4.87 -7.06 9.87
N THR A 88 4.35 -7.98 10.66
CA THR A 88 4.82 -8.27 12.01
C THR A 88 5.55 -9.60 12.07
N ASN A 89 6.32 -9.80 13.12
CA ASN A 89 6.85 -11.11 13.41
C ASN A 89 5.77 -11.97 14.10
N TYR A 90 5.97 -13.28 13.97
CA TYR A 90 5.07 -14.28 14.52
C TYR A 90 4.92 -14.24 16.06
N ASN A 91 5.97 -13.83 16.77
CA ASN A 91 6.06 -13.85 18.21
C ASN A 91 6.00 -12.46 18.83
N ASP A 92 5.40 -11.47 18.19
CA ASP A 92 5.26 -10.15 18.77
C ASP A 92 4.08 -10.16 19.78
N PRO A 93 4.35 -10.34 21.08
CA PRO A 93 3.29 -10.46 22.09
C PRO A 93 2.75 -9.05 22.38
N GLY A 94 1.65 -8.71 21.81
CA GLY A 94 0.91 -7.52 22.24
C GLY A 94 1.12 -6.27 21.43
N ALA A 95 1.50 -6.39 20.21
CA ALA A 95 1.41 -5.27 19.31
C ALA A 95 -0.06 -4.96 19.00
N ALA A 96 -0.66 -4.06 19.78
CA ALA A 96 -1.78 -3.27 19.29
C ALA A 96 -1.53 -2.85 17.83
N PRO A 97 -2.55 -2.54 17.01
CA PRO A 97 -2.32 -2.05 15.65
C PRO A 97 -1.28 -0.94 15.70
N SER A 98 -0.01 -1.25 15.43
CA SER A 98 1.01 -0.23 15.44
C SER A 98 0.80 0.65 14.20
N ALA A 99 1.07 1.93 14.35
CA ALA A 99 1.00 2.88 13.22
C ALA A 99 1.79 2.40 12.00
N ASN A 100 2.82 1.58 12.22
CA ASN A 100 3.68 1.01 11.18
C ASN A 100 3.02 -0.11 10.36
N ARG A 101 1.93 -0.72 10.85
CA ARG A 101 1.21 -1.79 10.12
C ARG A 101 0.10 -1.26 9.23
N SER A 102 -0.45 -0.11 9.58
CA SER A 102 -1.49 0.49 8.75
C SER A 102 -0.88 1.16 7.53
N GLY A 103 -1.58 1.09 6.43
CA GLY A 103 -1.28 1.87 5.23
C GLY A 103 -1.38 3.37 5.52
N THR A 104 -0.54 4.14 4.86
CA THR A 104 -0.52 5.60 5.00
C THR A 104 -1.78 6.21 4.38
N ALA A 105 -2.39 7.15 5.09
CA ALA A 105 -3.57 7.86 4.60
C ALA A 105 -3.28 8.59 3.28
N ASN A 106 -4.29 8.68 2.40
CA ASN A 106 -4.23 9.36 1.11
C ASN A 106 -3.22 8.77 0.12
N THR A 107 -2.87 7.49 0.30
CA THR A 107 -1.99 6.77 -0.63
C THR A 107 -2.64 5.56 -1.27
N GLY A 108 -3.72 5.01 -0.66
CA GLY A 108 -4.28 3.74 -1.07
C GLY A 108 -3.35 2.56 -0.80
N GLY A 109 -2.36 2.73 0.09
CA GLY A 109 -1.43 1.67 0.46
C GLY A 109 -2.11 0.55 1.24
N GLY A 110 -1.66 -0.70 1.06
CA GLY A 110 -2.16 -1.86 1.78
C GLY A 110 -1.70 -1.88 3.24
N GLY A 111 -2.50 -2.42 4.14
CA GLY A 111 -2.07 -2.72 5.51
C GLY A 111 -1.13 -3.92 5.55
N GLY A 112 -0.22 -3.94 6.50
CA GLY A 112 0.65 -5.07 6.78
C GLY A 112 -0.08 -6.17 7.56
N SER A 113 0.47 -7.38 7.53
CA SER A 113 -0.11 -8.53 8.22
C SER A 113 0.01 -8.42 9.74
N GLY A 114 -0.94 -9.03 10.43
CA GLY A 114 -0.81 -9.38 11.84
C GLY A 114 0.07 -10.60 12.05
N GLY A 115 0.37 -10.90 13.31
CA GLY A 115 1.10 -12.10 13.71
C GLY A 115 0.17 -13.15 14.36
N ARG A 116 0.77 -14.22 14.86
CA ARG A 116 0.09 -15.18 15.73
C ARG A 116 0.30 -14.76 17.20
N PRO A 117 -0.76 -14.81 18.03
CA PRO A 117 -0.61 -14.53 19.46
C PRO A 117 0.30 -15.56 20.16
N ALA A 118 1.09 -15.08 21.11
CA ALA A 118 1.88 -15.94 21.98
C ALA A 118 1.03 -16.69 23.01
N GLY A 119 -0.18 -16.21 23.28
CA GLY A 119 -1.15 -16.78 24.21
C GLY A 119 -2.55 -16.94 23.61
N PRO A 120 -3.43 -17.73 24.25
CA PRO A 120 -4.78 -17.99 23.75
C PRO A 120 -5.70 -16.78 23.72
N SER A 121 -5.32 -15.71 24.40
CA SER A 121 -6.11 -14.46 24.52
C SER A 121 -5.56 -13.31 23.66
N ASP A 122 -4.42 -13.48 23.03
CA ASP A 122 -3.79 -12.41 22.27
C ASP A 122 -4.30 -12.42 20.82
N ILE A 123 -4.86 -11.34 20.38
CA ILE A 123 -5.29 -11.16 18.98
C ILE A 123 -4.34 -10.17 18.32
N LEU A 124 -3.54 -10.64 17.37
CA LEU A 124 -2.66 -9.78 16.60
C LEU A 124 -3.33 -9.39 15.29
N TYR A 125 -3.91 -8.20 15.28
CA TYR A 125 -4.56 -7.66 14.08
C TYR A 125 -3.53 -7.20 13.04
N GLY A 126 -3.85 -7.42 11.78
CA GLY A 126 -3.19 -6.72 10.67
C GLY A 126 -3.48 -5.22 10.72
N GLY A 127 -2.71 -4.44 10.00
CA GLY A 127 -2.97 -3.02 9.80
C GLY A 127 -4.13 -2.78 8.85
N SER A 128 -4.82 -1.67 9.02
CA SER A 128 -5.82 -1.20 8.05
C SER A 128 -5.13 -0.71 6.77
N GLY A 129 -5.81 -0.80 5.65
CA GLY A 129 -5.37 -0.10 4.44
C GLY A 129 -5.44 1.43 4.63
N GLY A 130 -4.57 2.15 3.93
CA GLY A 130 -4.61 3.61 3.88
C GLY A 130 -5.80 4.10 3.03
N SER A 131 -6.34 5.27 3.37
CA SER A 131 -7.33 5.91 2.51
C SER A 131 -6.76 6.18 1.12
N GLY A 132 -7.61 6.17 0.10
CA GLY A 132 -7.25 6.51 -1.27
C GLY A 132 -7.17 8.03 -1.50
N VAL A 133 -6.79 8.39 -2.71
CA VAL A 133 -6.78 9.74 -3.23
C VAL A 133 -7.34 9.74 -4.65
N VAL A 134 -8.08 10.76 -5.03
CA VAL A 134 -8.47 11.00 -6.43
C VAL A 134 -7.67 12.18 -6.96
N ILE A 135 -7.06 12.00 -8.12
CA ILE A 135 -6.26 13.03 -8.78
C ILE A 135 -6.79 13.23 -10.18
N VAL A 136 -7.14 14.47 -10.51
CA VAL A 136 -7.55 14.88 -11.86
C VAL A 136 -6.48 15.81 -12.41
N GLN A 137 -5.90 15.44 -13.55
CA GLN A 137 -4.87 16.23 -14.24
C GLN A 137 -5.34 16.58 -15.65
N PHE A 138 -5.14 17.82 -16.04
CA PHE A 138 -5.38 18.29 -17.41
C PHE A 138 -4.42 19.41 -17.78
N ALA A 139 -4.28 19.68 -19.09
CA ALA A 139 -3.39 20.73 -19.59
C ALA A 139 -3.84 22.12 -19.12
N ASN A 140 -2.89 22.97 -18.71
CA ASN A 140 -3.18 24.34 -18.30
C ASN A 140 -3.70 25.22 -19.46
N SER A 141 -3.53 24.76 -20.70
CA SER A 141 -4.06 25.42 -21.90
C SER A 141 -5.56 25.17 -22.15
N VAL A 142 -6.23 24.34 -21.31
CA VAL A 142 -7.67 24.14 -21.42
C VAL A 142 -8.37 25.46 -21.14
N GLU A 143 -9.19 25.92 -22.07
CA GLU A 143 -9.97 27.16 -21.92
C GLU A 143 -10.91 27.06 -20.71
N GLY A 144 -10.94 28.12 -19.91
CA GLY A 144 -11.76 28.14 -18.68
C GLY A 144 -11.24 27.31 -17.53
N ASN A 145 -9.98 26.86 -17.54
CA ASN A 145 -9.38 26.06 -16.47
C ASN A 145 -9.40 26.75 -15.10
N ASP A 146 -9.39 28.07 -15.07
CA ASP A 146 -9.52 28.90 -13.86
C ASP A 146 -10.89 28.82 -13.19
N ARG A 147 -11.92 28.36 -13.94
CA ARG A 147 -13.31 28.16 -13.47
C ARG A 147 -13.53 26.72 -13.00
N ILE A 148 -12.61 25.79 -13.32
CA ILE A 148 -12.68 24.42 -12.82
C ILE A 148 -12.29 24.43 -11.34
N SER A 149 -13.13 23.83 -10.51
CA SER A 149 -12.98 23.89 -9.06
C SER A 149 -13.14 22.52 -8.39
N GLY A 150 -12.74 22.45 -7.12
CA GLY A 150 -12.82 21.26 -6.28
C GLY A 150 -11.45 20.69 -5.91
N GLY A 151 -11.36 20.09 -4.73
CA GLY A 151 -10.12 19.55 -4.21
C GLY A 151 -9.05 20.62 -3.97
N THR A 152 -7.82 20.19 -3.78
CA THR A 152 -6.64 21.08 -3.72
C THR A 152 -6.07 21.24 -5.13
N ARG A 153 -6.08 22.47 -5.66
CA ARG A 153 -5.57 22.80 -6.98
C ARG A 153 -4.09 23.18 -6.90
N THR A 154 -3.28 22.55 -7.74
CA THR A 154 -1.84 22.87 -7.93
C THR A 154 -1.50 22.88 -9.41
N THR A 155 -0.30 23.37 -9.76
CA THR A 155 0.23 23.29 -11.11
C THR A 155 1.48 22.42 -11.11
N SER A 156 1.65 21.59 -12.16
CA SER A 156 2.81 20.73 -12.35
C SER A 156 3.22 20.84 -13.83
N GLY A 157 4.29 21.58 -14.08
CA GLY A 157 4.69 21.92 -15.45
C GLY A 157 3.58 22.67 -16.20
N CYS A 158 3.20 22.16 -17.37
CA CYS A 158 2.10 22.70 -18.18
C CYS A 158 0.72 22.13 -17.82
N ASN A 159 0.56 21.51 -16.65
CA ASN A 159 -0.69 20.89 -16.24
C ASN A 159 -1.25 21.51 -14.96
N VAL A 160 -2.57 21.49 -14.85
CA VAL A 160 -3.31 21.73 -13.61
C VAL A 160 -3.66 20.38 -12.99
N VAL A 161 -3.51 20.27 -11.67
CA VAL A 161 -3.79 19.06 -10.90
C VAL A 161 -4.75 19.40 -9.77
N HIS A 162 -5.84 18.67 -9.68
CA HIS A 162 -6.79 18.72 -8.57
C HIS A 162 -6.66 17.42 -7.76
N THR A 163 -6.40 17.55 -6.46
CA THR A 163 -6.21 16.42 -5.55
C THR A 163 -7.31 16.40 -4.49
N PHE A 164 -7.97 15.25 -4.35
CA PHE A 164 -9.05 15.03 -3.38
C PHE A 164 -8.61 13.96 -2.37
N ASN A 165 -8.38 14.37 -1.14
CA ASN A 165 -8.04 13.50 0.00
C ASN A 165 -9.27 13.14 0.85
N ALA A 166 -10.42 13.66 0.49
CA ALA A 166 -11.72 13.42 1.13
C ALA A 166 -12.82 13.56 0.06
N THR A 167 -14.04 13.22 0.44
CA THR A 167 -15.23 13.42 -0.42
C THR A 167 -15.33 14.89 -0.85
N GLY A 168 -15.55 15.12 -2.14
CA GLY A 168 -15.66 16.45 -2.72
C GLY A 168 -16.21 16.38 -4.14
N ASN A 169 -16.54 17.55 -4.69
CA ASN A 169 -17.04 17.68 -6.05
C ASN A 169 -15.94 18.27 -6.94
N PHE A 170 -15.79 17.69 -8.12
CA PHE A 170 -15.03 18.29 -9.23
C PHE A 170 -16.02 18.96 -10.16
N VAL A 171 -15.95 20.29 -10.27
CA VAL A 171 -16.93 21.08 -11.04
C VAL A 171 -16.27 21.64 -12.28
N VAL A 172 -16.82 21.30 -13.42
CA VAL A 172 -16.48 21.86 -14.73
C VAL A 172 -17.64 22.77 -15.13
N PRO A 173 -17.42 24.08 -15.39
CA PRO A 173 -18.47 25.05 -15.72
C PRO A 173 -19.08 24.81 -17.08
#